data_248eeea14ed63b2381050b7a471b25c1
#
_entry.id   248eeea14ed63b2381050b7a471b25c1
#
_cell.length_a   1.000
_cell.length_b   1.000
_cell.length_c   1.000
_cell.angle_alpha   90.00
_cell.angle_beta   90.00
_cell.angle_gamma   90.00
#
_symmetry.space_group_name_H-M   'P 1'
#
loop_
_entity.id
_entity.type
_entity.pdbx_description
1 polymer ?
#
loop_
_entity_poly.entity_id
_entity_poly.type
_entity_poly.pdbx_seq_one_letter_code
_entity_poly.pdbx_strand_id
1 'polypeptide(L)'
;AVMLRTLDGAQPQWGIASADVLIEGVTEGNTAGLMALFADVDRISKVGPVGPGRDLFLQAALPLNAMPVSIDKNVYAANLLNTLAYQDLDGYHVGKTAFAFDQGRQDAGYREENCWYTTGELIRSGAASYGTALEGSNTPLFRFGTREEVAPENRSGMSLTVTFSKSDSEQLNYNTGTGLYEKLNADGSPMTDADNGQQAAFTNVFVLYASSGIKDD
;
A
#
# COMPACT_ATOMS: atom_id res chain seq x y z
N ALA A 1 0.53 -8.00 1.16
CA ALA A 1 0.25 -6.80 0.38
C ALA A 1 -1.17 -6.33 0.69
N VAL A 2 -1.33 -5.16 1.27
CA VAL A 2 -2.65 -4.63 1.63
C VAL A 2 -2.97 -3.44 0.74
N MET A 3 -4.09 -3.51 0.03
CA MET A 3 -4.59 -2.40 -0.79
C MET A 3 -5.22 -1.35 0.11
N LEU A 4 -4.86 -0.08 -0.08
CA LEU A 4 -5.34 1.03 0.74
C LEU A 4 -6.21 1.99 -0.08
N ARG A 5 -7.22 2.55 0.56
CA ARG A 5 -8.02 3.63 -0.01
C ARG A 5 -7.25 4.94 0.08
N THR A 6 -7.30 5.71 -1.00
CA THR A 6 -6.61 7.00 -1.12
C THR A 6 -7.55 8.16 -1.42
N LEU A 7 -8.78 7.85 -1.86
CA LEU A 7 -9.77 8.88 -2.22
C LEU A 7 -10.13 9.74 -1.02
N ASP A 8 -10.63 10.94 -1.31
CA ASP A 8 -11.07 11.94 -0.33
C ASP A 8 -11.91 11.31 0.79
N GLY A 9 -11.52 11.62 2.03
CA GLY A 9 -12.13 11.05 3.22
C GLY A 9 -11.58 9.70 3.66
N ALA A 10 -10.61 9.10 2.94
CA ALA A 10 -9.91 7.90 3.42
C ALA A 10 -8.75 8.22 4.36
N GLN A 11 -8.24 9.44 4.30
CA GLN A 11 -7.14 9.88 5.17
C GLN A 11 -7.64 10.27 6.57
N PRO A 12 -6.75 10.17 7.60
CA PRO A 12 -5.44 9.53 7.55
C PRO A 12 -5.57 8.00 7.48
N GLN A 13 -4.64 7.35 6.79
CA GLN A 13 -4.57 5.89 6.72
C GLN A 13 -3.93 5.32 7.98
N TRP A 14 -4.21 4.03 8.26
CA TRP A 14 -3.50 3.24 9.27
C TRP A 14 -2.44 2.37 8.63
N GLY A 15 -1.30 2.19 9.29
CA GLY A 15 -0.26 1.24 8.93
C GLY A 15 0.73 1.71 7.86
N ILE A 16 0.60 2.94 7.36
CA ILE A 16 1.46 3.48 6.29
C ILE A 16 2.90 3.74 6.75
N ALA A 17 3.10 4.10 8.02
CA ALA A 17 4.44 4.31 8.58
C ALA A 17 5.09 3.00 9.05
N SER A 18 4.30 1.93 9.17
CA SER A 18 4.77 0.59 9.56
C SER A 18 5.06 -0.31 8.36
N ALA A 19 4.71 0.11 7.15
CA ALA A 19 4.94 -0.64 5.93
C ALA A 19 6.43 -0.71 5.58
N ASP A 20 6.91 -1.88 5.17
CA ASP A 20 8.28 -2.05 4.66
C ASP A 20 8.45 -1.42 3.28
N VAL A 21 7.39 -1.46 2.44
CA VAL A 21 7.34 -0.78 1.14
C VAL A 21 5.95 -0.19 0.93
N LEU A 22 5.90 1.05 0.46
CA LEU A 22 4.70 1.69 -0.07
C LEU A 22 4.81 1.80 -1.58
N ILE A 23 3.80 1.30 -2.30
CA ILE A 23 3.73 1.38 -3.76
C ILE A 23 2.55 2.26 -4.14
N GLU A 24 2.81 3.26 -4.95
CA GLU A 24 1.82 4.17 -5.49
C GLU A 24 1.77 4.06 -7.02
N GLY A 25 0.61 4.22 -7.58
CA GLY A 25 0.43 4.18 -9.02
C GLY A 25 -0.93 4.69 -9.44
N VAL A 26 -1.01 5.16 -10.68
CA VAL A 26 -2.26 5.70 -11.25
C VAL A 26 -3.32 4.61 -11.37
N THR A 27 -4.49 4.90 -10.83
CA THR A 27 -5.69 4.07 -10.93
C THR A 27 -6.80 4.81 -11.68
N GLU A 28 -8.03 4.32 -11.58
CA GLU A 28 -9.20 4.94 -12.21
C GLU A 28 -9.40 6.39 -11.76
N GLY A 29 -9.92 7.23 -12.64
CA GLY A 29 -10.18 8.64 -12.34
C GLY A 29 -8.92 9.50 -12.26
N ASN A 30 -7.78 9.01 -12.75
CA ASN A 30 -6.48 9.70 -12.67
C ASN A 30 -6.03 10.02 -11.23
N THR A 31 -6.41 9.19 -10.28
CA THR A 31 -5.97 9.27 -8.89
C THR A 31 -4.89 8.22 -8.62
N ALA A 32 -3.99 8.50 -7.69
CA ALA A 32 -3.04 7.51 -7.22
C ALA A 32 -3.73 6.54 -6.25
N GLY A 33 -3.58 5.25 -6.50
CA GLY A 33 -3.86 4.20 -5.53
C GLY A 33 -2.62 3.91 -4.70
N LEU A 34 -2.80 3.18 -3.61
CA LEU A 34 -1.75 2.89 -2.64
C LEU A 34 -1.80 1.41 -2.23
N MET A 35 -0.65 0.78 -2.15
CA MET A 35 -0.49 -0.57 -1.61
C MET A 35 0.64 -0.60 -0.59
N ALA A 36 0.38 -1.16 0.58
CA ALA A 36 1.38 -1.38 1.64
C ALA A 36 1.85 -2.83 1.64
N LEU A 37 3.15 -3.04 1.60
CA LEU A 37 3.79 -4.35 1.72
C LEU A 37 4.41 -4.49 3.10
N PHE A 38 4.22 -5.66 3.69
CA PHE A 38 4.78 -6.05 4.98
C PHE A 38 5.50 -7.39 4.83
N ALA A 39 6.77 -7.43 5.23
CA ALA A 39 7.55 -8.66 5.23
C ALA A 39 7.15 -9.60 6.35
N ASP A 40 6.62 -9.06 7.44
CA ASP A 40 6.19 -9.81 8.61
C ASP A 40 4.76 -9.40 9.01
N VAL A 41 3.84 -10.34 8.87
CA VAL A 41 2.43 -10.14 9.21
C VAL A 41 2.21 -9.88 10.70
N ASP A 42 3.07 -10.39 11.59
CA ASP A 42 2.94 -10.20 13.02
C ASP A 42 3.25 -8.77 13.48
N ARG A 43 3.89 -7.98 12.63
CA ARG A 43 4.17 -6.56 12.88
C ARG A 43 3.02 -5.63 12.49
N ILE A 44 1.95 -6.15 11.90
CA ILE A 44 0.81 -5.35 11.49
C ILE A 44 -0.15 -5.18 12.68
N SER A 45 -0.10 -4.04 13.35
CA SER A 45 -1.05 -3.70 14.42
C SER A 45 -2.42 -3.33 13.84
N LYS A 46 -2.46 -2.42 12.88
CA LYS A 46 -3.66 -2.00 12.15
C LYS A 46 -3.25 -1.44 10.80
N VAL A 47 -3.93 -1.82 9.74
CA VAL A 47 -3.70 -1.30 8.39
C VAL A 47 -5.02 -1.09 7.64
N GLY A 48 -5.14 0.06 6.97
CA GLY A 48 -6.34 0.47 6.24
C GLY A 48 -6.45 1.98 6.07
N PRO A 49 -7.61 2.50 5.62
CA PRO A 49 -8.78 1.74 5.19
C PRO A 49 -8.44 0.81 4.04
N VAL A 50 -8.93 -0.43 4.13
CA VAL A 50 -8.64 -1.42 3.08
C VAL A 50 -9.43 -1.08 1.82
N GLY A 51 -8.70 -1.01 0.72
CA GLY A 51 -9.20 -0.64 -0.59
C GLY A 51 -9.39 -1.83 -1.53
N PRO A 52 -9.90 -1.54 -2.74
CA PRO A 52 -10.10 -2.56 -3.75
C PRO A 52 -8.80 -2.98 -4.42
N GLY A 53 -8.70 -4.26 -4.76
CA GLY A 53 -7.60 -4.85 -5.51
C GLY A 53 -7.56 -4.32 -6.94
N ARG A 54 -6.36 -3.99 -7.42
CA ARG A 54 -6.09 -3.57 -8.80
C ARG A 54 -4.96 -4.40 -9.37
N ASP A 55 -5.08 -4.78 -10.62
CA ASP A 55 -4.08 -5.60 -11.31
C ASP A 55 -2.69 -4.94 -11.37
N LEU A 56 -2.63 -3.61 -11.45
CA LEU A 56 -1.37 -2.86 -11.34
C LEU A 56 -0.59 -3.24 -10.08
N PHE A 57 -1.25 -3.21 -8.93
CA PHE A 57 -0.61 -3.53 -7.65
C PHE A 57 -0.32 -5.02 -7.50
N LEU A 58 -1.21 -5.88 -8.02
CA LEU A 58 -0.97 -7.32 -8.03
C LEU A 58 0.29 -7.66 -8.85
N GLN A 59 0.51 -7.02 -10.00
CA GLN A 59 1.72 -7.24 -10.79
C GLN A 59 3.01 -6.91 -10.02
N ALA A 60 2.95 -5.98 -9.07
CA ALA A 60 4.09 -5.67 -8.20
C ALA A 60 4.19 -6.63 -6.99
N ALA A 61 3.06 -7.11 -6.46
CA ALA A 61 3.01 -7.94 -5.25
C ALA A 61 3.27 -9.43 -5.52
N LEU A 62 2.73 -9.99 -6.60
CA LEU A 62 2.79 -11.42 -6.89
C LEU A 62 4.21 -11.95 -7.09
N PRO A 63 5.14 -11.23 -7.76
CA PRO A 63 6.53 -11.68 -7.87
C PRO A 63 7.26 -11.81 -6.52
N LEU A 64 6.75 -11.15 -5.47
CA LEU A 64 7.25 -11.24 -4.10
C LEU A 64 6.61 -12.38 -3.31
N ASN A 65 5.74 -13.15 -3.94
CA ASN A 65 4.91 -14.16 -3.29
C ASN A 65 4.09 -13.58 -2.11
N ALA A 66 3.69 -12.31 -2.22
CA ALA A 66 2.93 -11.65 -1.19
C ALA A 66 1.46 -12.02 -1.26
N MET A 67 0.82 -12.30 -0.11
CA MET A 67 -0.63 -12.49 0.00
C MET A 67 -1.35 -11.16 -0.27
N PRO A 68 -2.16 -11.06 -1.33
CA PRO A 68 -2.98 -9.88 -1.56
C PRO A 68 -4.14 -9.81 -0.57
N VAL A 69 -4.36 -8.62 -0.01
CA VAL A 69 -5.45 -8.34 0.94
C VAL A 69 -6.20 -7.12 0.45
N SER A 70 -7.49 -7.28 0.14
CA SER A 70 -8.33 -6.21 -0.41
C SER A 70 -9.78 -6.38 0.00
N ILE A 71 -10.57 -5.33 -0.13
CA ILE A 71 -12.03 -5.41 -0.08
C ILE A 71 -12.51 -4.96 -1.45
N ASP A 72 -13.11 -5.90 -2.20
CA ASP A 72 -13.40 -5.78 -3.63
C ASP A 72 -12.15 -5.86 -4.51
N LYS A 73 -12.37 -6.07 -5.81
CA LYS A 73 -11.34 -6.04 -6.84
C LYS A 73 -11.98 -5.82 -8.22
N ASN A 74 -11.25 -5.15 -9.10
CA ASN A 74 -11.73 -4.99 -10.47
C ASN A 74 -11.62 -6.32 -11.27
N VAL A 75 -12.26 -6.36 -12.41
CA VAL A 75 -12.30 -7.54 -13.29
C VAL A 75 -10.89 -7.99 -13.71
N TYR A 76 -9.98 -7.05 -13.94
CA TYR A 76 -8.61 -7.35 -14.37
C TYR A 76 -7.79 -8.00 -13.24
N ALA A 77 -7.95 -7.52 -12.00
CA ALA A 77 -7.34 -8.14 -10.82
C ALA A 77 -7.89 -9.56 -10.60
N ALA A 78 -9.22 -9.73 -10.70
CA ALA A 78 -9.87 -11.04 -10.58
C ALA A 78 -9.37 -12.01 -11.65
N ASN A 79 -9.31 -11.58 -12.91
CA ASN A 79 -8.83 -12.40 -14.03
C ASN A 79 -7.36 -12.78 -13.86
N LEU A 80 -6.50 -11.86 -13.39
CA LEU A 80 -5.09 -12.13 -13.15
C LEU A 80 -4.93 -13.22 -12.07
N LEU A 81 -5.59 -13.07 -10.93
CA LEU A 81 -5.54 -14.05 -9.84
C LEU A 81 -6.07 -15.42 -10.27
N ASN A 82 -7.21 -15.44 -10.98
CA ASN A 82 -7.78 -16.69 -11.50
C ASN A 82 -6.86 -17.39 -12.50
N THR A 83 -6.26 -16.63 -13.43
CA THR A 83 -5.34 -17.18 -14.45
C THR A 83 -4.10 -17.80 -13.80
N LEU A 84 -3.60 -17.19 -12.73
CA LEU A 84 -2.43 -17.68 -12.00
C LEU A 84 -2.77 -18.69 -10.90
N ALA A 85 -4.07 -18.98 -10.68
CA ALA A 85 -4.56 -19.76 -9.54
C ALA A 85 -4.00 -19.26 -8.20
N TYR A 86 -3.88 -17.94 -8.06
CA TYR A 86 -3.29 -17.29 -6.90
C TYR A 86 -4.37 -16.92 -5.89
N GLN A 87 -4.15 -17.25 -4.62
CA GLN A 87 -5.07 -16.95 -3.54
C GLN A 87 -4.91 -15.53 -3.03
N ASP A 88 -6.02 -14.92 -2.63
CA ASP A 88 -6.09 -13.62 -1.99
C ASP A 88 -7.10 -13.62 -0.83
N LEU A 89 -6.96 -12.65 0.07
CA LEU A 89 -7.95 -12.37 1.10
C LEU A 89 -8.82 -11.21 0.63
N ASP A 90 -9.98 -11.54 0.06
CA ASP A 90 -10.96 -10.56 -0.37
C ASP A 90 -12.11 -10.46 0.65
N GLY A 91 -12.42 -9.23 1.08
CA GLY A 91 -13.47 -8.96 2.06
C GLY A 91 -14.84 -9.51 1.70
N TYR A 92 -15.18 -9.64 0.42
CA TYR A 92 -16.42 -10.27 -0.01
C TYR A 92 -16.46 -11.79 0.22
N HIS A 93 -15.31 -12.45 0.27
CA HIS A 93 -15.21 -13.88 0.49
C HIS A 93 -14.94 -14.24 1.95
N VAL A 94 -13.98 -13.57 2.60
CA VAL A 94 -13.57 -13.89 3.97
C VAL A 94 -14.30 -13.07 5.04
N GLY A 95 -14.86 -11.92 4.66
CA GLY A 95 -15.63 -11.05 5.54
C GLY A 95 -14.88 -10.72 6.84
N LYS A 96 -15.59 -10.76 7.96
CA LYS A 96 -15.07 -10.44 9.29
C LYS A 96 -14.00 -11.40 9.82
N THR A 97 -13.72 -12.49 9.14
CA THR A 97 -12.61 -13.38 9.50
C THR A 97 -11.25 -12.70 9.30
N ALA A 98 -11.14 -11.85 8.28
CA ALA A 98 -9.90 -11.14 7.96
C ALA A 98 -10.00 -9.61 8.08
N PHE A 99 -11.20 -9.06 8.33
CA PHE A 99 -11.43 -7.63 8.37
C PHE A 99 -12.28 -7.22 9.57
N ALA A 100 -12.00 -6.04 10.10
CA ALA A 100 -12.77 -5.43 11.17
C ALA A 100 -13.24 -4.02 10.77
N PHE A 101 -14.27 -3.55 11.45
CA PHE A 101 -14.90 -2.27 11.20
C PHE A 101 -14.64 -1.30 12.35
N ASP A 102 -14.22 -0.09 12.02
CA ASP A 102 -13.99 0.98 12.99
C ASP A 102 -15.24 1.84 13.14
N GLN A 103 -16.06 1.53 14.13
CA GLN A 103 -17.28 2.27 14.44
C GLN A 103 -16.97 3.71 14.85
N GLY A 104 -15.88 3.94 15.59
CA GLY A 104 -15.49 5.27 16.03
C GLY A 104 -15.17 6.19 14.83
N ARG A 105 -14.58 5.63 13.79
CA ARG A 105 -14.33 6.36 12.54
C ARG A 105 -15.65 6.68 11.82
N GLN A 106 -16.58 5.75 11.75
CA GLN A 106 -17.91 6.02 11.17
C GLN A 106 -18.67 7.09 11.96
N ASP A 107 -18.64 7.02 13.28
CA ASP A 107 -19.30 8.00 14.17
C ASP A 107 -18.66 9.41 14.02
N ALA A 108 -17.39 9.48 13.62
CA ALA A 108 -16.71 10.72 13.27
C ALA A 108 -17.07 11.26 11.87
N GLY A 109 -17.98 10.59 11.13
CA GLY A 109 -18.50 11.03 9.84
C GLY A 109 -17.79 10.49 8.61
N TYR A 110 -16.90 9.53 8.77
CA TYR A 110 -16.29 8.85 7.62
C TYR A 110 -17.30 7.94 6.92
N ARG A 111 -17.16 7.79 5.60
CA ARG A 111 -17.95 6.83 4.84
C ARG A 111 -17.66 5.42 5.27
N GLU A 112 -18.63 4.53 5.18
CA GLU A 112 -18.52 3.12 5.57
C GLU A 112 -17.31 2.43 4.95
N GLU A 113 -17.08 2.64 3.66
CA GLU A 113 -15.93 2.05 2.95
C GLU A 113 -14.57 2.50 3.50
N ASN A 114 -14.51 3.63 4.20
CA ASN A 114 -13.29 4.17 4.81
C ASN A 114 -13.09 3.73 6.27
N CYS A 115 -13.93 2.84 6.79
CA CYS A 115 -13.89 2.36 8.17
C CYS A 115 -13.38 0.92 8.31
N TRP A 116 -13.17 0.21 7.19
CA TRP A 116 -12.71 -1.17 7.21
C TRP A 116 -11.19 -1.26 7.27
N TYR A 117 -10.69 -2.11 8.17
CA TYR A 117 -9.26 -2.33 8.37
C TYR A 117 -8.96 -3.81 8.58
N THR A 118 -7.68 -4.16 8.56
CA THR A 118 -7.19 -5.49 8.97
C THR A 118 -6.03 -5.34 9.95
N THR A 119 -5.65 -6.45 10.56
CA THR A 119 -4.47 -6.60 11.44
C THR A 119 -3.72 -7.88 11.07
N GLY A 120 -2.53 -8.07 11.59
CA GLY A 120 -1.78 -9.31 11.37
C GLY A 120 -2.54 -10.54 11.85
N GLU A 121 -3.20 -10.44 13.01
CA GLU A 121 -4.04 -11.52 13.55
C GLU A 121 -5.23 -11.84 12.62
N LEU A 122 -5.91 -10.82 12.12
CA LEU A 122 -7.03 -10.99 11.18
C LEU A 122 -6.57 -11.60 9.85
N ILE A 123 -5.42 -11.17 9.33
CA ILE A 123 -4.83 -11.77 8.13
C ILE A 123 -4.52 -13.25 8.35
N ARG A 124 -3.93 -13.62 9.49
CA ARG A 124 -3.69 -15.03 9.84
C ARG A 124 -4.98 -15.84 9.94
N SER A 125 -5.99 -15.28 10.58
CA SER A 125 -7.31 -15.92 10.71
C SER A 125 -7.96 -16.15 9.35
N GLY A 126 -7.91 -15.14 8.46
CA GLY A 126 -8.40 -15.25 7.10
C GLY A 126 -7.64 -16.29 6.29
N ALA A 127 -6.31 -16.27 6.31
CA ALA A 127 -5.48 -17.26 5.61
C ALA A 127 -5.75 -18.69 6.12
N ALA A 128 -5.83 -18.88 7.44
CA ALA A 128 -6.14 -20.19 8.03
C ALA A 128 -7.50 -20.72 7.60
N SER A 129 -8.52 -19.84 7.45
CA SER A 129 -9.86 -20.25 6.98
C SER A 129 -9.87 -20.82 5.56
N TYR A 130 -8.88 -20.44 4.74
CA TYR A 130 -8.67 -20.97 3.38
C TYR A 130 -7.61 -22.06 3.30
N GLY A 131 -6.97 -22.42 4.40
CA GLY A 131 -5.85 -23.35 4.42
C GLY A 131 -4.62 -22.81 3.65
N THR A 132 -4.46 -21.48 3.61
CA THR A 132 -3.37 -20.82 2.90
C THR A 132 -2.22 -20.52 3.85
N ALA A 133 -1.01 -20.89 3.45
CA ALA A 133 0.21 -20.53 4.16
C ALA A 133 0.56 -19.05 3.91
N LEU A 134 1.10 -18.39 4.93
CA LEU A 134 1.60 -17.00 4.84
C LEU A 134 3.14 -16.94 4.71
N GLU A 135 3.80 -18.09 4.72
CA GLU A 135 5.23 -18.18 4.52
C GLU A 135 5.55 -17.90 3.05
N GLY A 136 6.21 -16.78 2.81
CA GLY A 136 6.67 -16.36 1.50
C GLY A 136 8.09 -16.83 1.18
N SER A 137 8.59 -16.48 0.00
CA SER A 137 9.99 -16.63 -0.32
C SER A 137 10.77 -15.43 0.22
N ASN A 138 11.95 -15.68 0.81
CA ASN A 138 12.87 -14.63 1.25
C ASN A 138 13.69 -14.04 0.07
N THR A 139 13.12 -14.01 -1.13
CA THR A 139 13.80 -13.40 -2.27
C THR A 139 13.79 -11.89 -2.09
N PRO A 140 14.94 -11.24 -1.93
CA PRO A 140 14.97 -9.80 -1.74
C PRO A 140 14.47 -9.08 -2.99
N LEU A 141 13.60 -8.09 -2.80
CA LEU A 141 13.09 -7.25 -3.89
C LEU A 141 14.21 -6.43 -4.53
N PHE A 142 15.14 -5.97 -3.73
CA PHE A 142 16.27 -5.16 -4.16
C PHE A 142 17.59 -5.76 -3.72
N ARG A 143 18.62 -5.51 -4.53
CA ARG A 143 20.00 -5.77 -4.12
C ARG A 143 20.52 -4.51 -3.43
N PHE A 144 20.79 -4.60 -2.14
CA PHE A 144 21.38 -3.53 -1.37
C PHE A 144 22.90 -3.60 -1.46
N GLY A 145 23.55 -2.44 -1.51
CA GLY A 145 24.99 -2.27 -1.48
C GLY A 145 25.42 -1.19 -0.50
N THR A 146 26.72 -0.97 -0.38
CA THR A 146 27.23 0.18 0.37
C THR A 146 26.91 1.48 -0.37
N ARG A 147 27.02 2.63 0.33
CA ARG A 147 26.77 3.94 -0.27
C ARG A 147 27.68 4.19 -1.49
N GLU A 148 28.93 3.73 -1.43
CA GLU A 148 29.90 3.87 -2.51
C GLU A 148 29.55 3.03 -3.75
N GLU A 149 28.93 1.86 -3.53
CA GLU A 149 28.51 0.97 -4.62
C GLU A 149 27.23 1.42 -5.32
N VAL A 150 26.33 2.10 -4.59
CA VAL A 150 24.99 2.47 -5.10
C VAL A 150 24.77 3.98 -5.17
N ALA A 151 25.79 4.81 -4.89
CA ALA A 151 25.67 6.25 -4.92
C ALA A 151 25.20 6.73 -6.31
N PRO A 152 24.03 7.41 -6.41
CA PRO A 152 23.56 7.92 -7.68
C PRO A 152 24.47 9.03 -8.18
N GLU A 153 24.63 9.10 -9.49
CA GLU A 153 25.43 10.15 -10.12
C GLU A 153 24.81 11.53 -9.89
N ASN A 154 25.49 12.37 -9.09
CA ASN A 154 25.47 13.84 -9.07
C ASN A 154 24.12 14.57 -9.12
N ARG A 155 23.03 14.06 -8.56
CA ARG A 155 21.78 14.80 -8.38
C ARG A 155 21.36 14.83 -6.93
N SER A 156 20.97 16.01 -6.45
CA SER A 156 20.37 16.14 -5.13
C SER A 156 18.89 15.72 -5.22
N GLY A 157 18.49 14.74 -4.40
CA GLY A 157 17.10 14.33 -4.23
C GLY A 157 16.50 14.83 -2.92
N MET A 158 16.81 16.06 -2.51
CA MET A 158 16.35 16.62 -1.22
C MET A 158 14.85 16.85 -1.16
N SER A 159 14.22 17.09 -2.28
CA SER A 159 12.76 17.23 -2.41
C SER A 159 12.32 16.56 -3.71
N LEU A 160 11.34 15.71 -3.61
CA LEU A 160 10.77 14.97 -4.73
C LEU A 160 9.29 15.32 -4.84
N THR A 161 8.84 15.61 -6.06
CA THR A 161 7.42 15.70 -6.39
C THR A 161 7.15 14.71 -7.52
N VAL A 162 6.27 13.76 -7.26
CA VAL A 162 5.82 12.77 -8.24
C VAL A 162 4.41 13.13 -8.65
N THR A 163 4.23 13.50 -9.92
CA THR A 163 2.93 13.91 -10.46
C THR A 163 2.29 12.73 -11.18
N PHE A 164 1.18 12.25 -10.66
CA PHE A 164 0.37 11.19 -11.26
C PHE A 164 -0.65 11.73 -12.26
N SER A 165 -1.21 12.90 -11.97
CA SER A 165 -2.15 13.60 -12.86
C SER A 165 -2.09 15.11 -12.64
N LYS A 166 -2.95 15.86 -13.33
CA LYS A 166 -3.04 17.32 -13.13
C LYS A 166 -3.52 17.72 -11.73
N SER A 167 -4.23 16.84 -11.06
CA SER A 167 -4.83 17.07 -9.74
C SER A 167 -4.25 16.19 -8.64
N ASP A 168 -3.31 15.32 -8.96
CA ASP A 168 -2.78 14.35 -8.02
C ASP A 168 -1.25 14.28 -8.11
N SER A 169 -0.60 14.64 -7.01
CA SER A 169 0.85 14.61 -6.87
C SER A 169 1.24 14.32 -5.42
N GLU A 170 2.31 13.57 -5.28
CA GLU A 170 2.89 13.20 -4.01
C GLU A 170 4.21 13.95 -3.78
N GLN A 171 4.47 14.31 -2.54
CA GLN A 171 5.68 15.01 -2.14
C GLN A 171 6.44 14.23 -1.07
N LEU A 172 7.77 14.19 -1.23
CA LEU A 172 8.67 13.62 -0.24
C LEU A 172 9.85 14.57 -0.06
N ASN A 173 10.18 14.85 1.19
CA ASN A 173 11.36 15.64 1.54
C ASN A 173 12.38 14.78 2.30
N TYR A 174 13.64 14.89 1.90
CA TYR A 174 14.73 14.21 2.60
C TYR A 174 15.11 14.96 3.87
N ASN A 175 14.97 14.29 5.01
CA ASN A 175 15.39 14.80 6.28
C ASN A 175 16.85 14.35 6.57
N THR A 176 17.78 15.29 6.55
CA THR A 176 19.21 15.01 6.77
C THR A 176 19.53 14.54 8.18
N GLY A 177 18.67 14.85 9.16
CA GLY A 177 18.84 14.43 10.56
C GLY A 177 18.47 12.96 10.77
N THR A 178 17.45 12.47 10.08
CA THR A 178 16.99 11.06 10.17
C THR A 178 17.54 10.17 9.05
N GLY A 179 17.95 10.76 7.92
CA GLY A 179 18.36 10.03 6.74
C GLY A 179 17.19 9.42 5.96
N LEU A 180 15.95 9.92 6.16
CA LEU A 180 14.73 9.38 5.56
C LEU A 180 14.06 10.39 4.64
N TYR A 181 13.34 9.88 3.65
CA TYR A 181 12.39 10.63 2.84
C TYR A 181 11.04 10.65 3.56
N GLU A 182 10.65 11.81 4.03
CA GLU A 182 9.40 12.06 4.76
C GLU A 182 8.29 12.41 3.78
N LYS A 183 7.19 11.63 3.83
CA LYS A 183 6.04 11.81 2.94
C LYS A 183 5.14 12.92 3.45
N LEU A 184 4.65 13.75 2.52
CA LEU A 184 3.77 14.88 2.79
C LEU A 184 2.40 14.69 2.14
N ASN A 185 1.39 15.29 2.73
CA ASN A 185 0.08 15.51 2.12
C ASN A 185 0.16 16.60 1.04
N ALA A 186 -0.86 16.72 0.21
CA ALA A 186 -0.93 17.73 -0.84
C ALA A 186 -0.83 19.19 -0.33
N ASP A 187 -1.21 19.45 0.92
CA ASP A 187 -1.09 20.75 1.58
C ASP A 187 0.29 21.02 2.19
N GLY A 188 1.22 20.07 2.07
CA GLY A 188 2.56 20.13 2.63
C GLY A 188 2.66 19.70 4.11
N SER A 189 1.56 19.32 4.74
CA SER A 189 1.59 18.76 6.09
C SER A 189 2.16 17.33 6.10
N PRO A 190 2.73 16.85 7.23
CA PRO A 190 3.20 15.48 7.35
C PRO A 190 2.09 14.46 7.08
N MET A 191 2.34 13.46 6.22
CA MET A 191 1.43 12.33 6.04
C MET A 191 1.58 11.37 7.22
N THR A 192 0.66 11.47 8.16
CA THR A 192 0.74 10.80 9.45
C THR A 192 -0.08 9.51 9.46
N ASP A 193 0.50 8.45 10.00
CA ASP A 193 -0.16 7.17 10.25
C ASP A 193 -1.14 7.30 11.42
N ALA A 194 -2.40 6.99 11.19
CA ALA A 194 -3.44 7.10 12.22
C ALA A 194 -3.35 5.99 13.30
N ASP A 195 -2.56 4.93 13.10
CA ASP A 195 -2.38 3.86 14.07
C ASP A 195 -1.37 4.25 15.15
N ASN A 196 -0.24 4.83 14.76
CA ASN A 196 0.87 5.10 15.67
C ASN A 196 1.29 6.57 15.78
N GLY A 197 0.67 7.46 15.00
CA GLY A 197 0.97 8.88 14.98
C GLY A 197 2.30 9.26 14.33
N GLN A 198 3.01 8.32 13.72
CA GLN A 198 4.29 8.58 13.07
C GLN A 198 4.08 9.07 11.63
N GLN A 199 4.98 9.92 11.15
CA GLN A 199 5.01 10.30 9.75
C GLN A 199 5.51 9.13 8.89
N ALA A 200 4.87 8.88 7.75
CA ALA A 200 5.35 7.92 6.78
C ALA A 200 6.70 8.39 6.22
N ALA A 201 7.75 7.59 6.41
CA ALA A 201 9.10 7.93 6.02
C ALA A 201 9.91 6.70 5.60
N PHE A 202 10.71 6.83 4.55
CA PHE A 202 11.39 5.72 3.88
C PHE A 202 12.85 6.02 3.60
N THR A 203 13.69 4.99 3.68
CA THR A 203 15.13 5.10 3.38
C THR A 203 15.39 5.32 1.90
N ASN A 204 14.55 4.74 1.03
CA ASN A 204 14.73 4.79 -0.41
C ASN A 204 13.42 5.17 -1.10
N VAL A 205 13.53 5.89 -2.21
CA VAL A 205 12.41 6.22 -3.10
C VAL A 205 12.80 5.82 -4.53
N PHE A 206 11.91 5.08 -5.19
CA PHE A 206 12.05 4.69 -6.57
C PHE A 206 10.92 5.29 -7.38
N VAL A 207 11.24 6.04 -8.41
CA VAL A 207 10.26 6.60 -9.34
C VAL A 207 10.42 5.89 -10.68
N LEU A 208 9.42 5.09 -11.05
CA LEU A 208 9.39 4.35 -12.29
C LEU A 208 8.57 5.10 -13.33
N TYR A 209 9.22 5.51 -14.41
CA TYR A 209 8.54 6.10 -15.56
C TYR A 209 8.13 4.99 -16.52
N ALA A 210 6.82 4.79 -16.64
CA ALA A 210 6.26 3.81 -17.56
C ALA A 210 5.11 4.42 -18.34
N SER A 211 4.90 3.94 -19.55
CA SER A 211 3.68 4.27 -20.29
C SER A 211 2.48 3.63 -19.59
N SER A 212 1.42 4.38 -19.42
CA SER A 212 0.15 3.91 -18.90
C SER A 212 -0.95 4.06 -19.95
N GLY A 213 -1.96 3.22 -19.89
CA GLY A 213 -3.10 3.26 -20.77
C GLY A 213 -4.36 2.74 -20.06
N ILE A 214 -5.51 3.17 -20.53
CA ILE A 214 -6.79 2.63 -20.10
C ILE A 214 -6.95 1.25 -20.76
N LYS A 215 -7.33 0.25 -19.97
CA LYS A 215 -7.75 -1.03 -20.51
C LYS A 215 -9.22 -0.88 -20.91
N ASP A 216 -9.50 -1.09 -22.18
CA ASP A 216 -10.86 -1.17 -22.71
C ASP A 216 -11.40 -2.60 -22.50
N ASP A 217 -12.69 -2.71 -22.20
CA ASP A 217 -13.41 -3.98 -22.07
C ASP A 217 -13.60 -4.69 -23.43
#